data_0e442e5efa831adfabedf8e127d4c57b
#
_entry.id   0e442e5efa831adfabedf8e127d4c57b
#
_cell.length_a   1.000
_cell.length_b   1.000
_cell.length_c   1.000
_cell.angle_alpha   90.00
_cell.angle_beta   90.00
_cell.angle_gamma   90.00
#
_symmetry.space_group_name_H-M   'P 1'
#
loop_
_entity.id
_entity.type
_entity.pdbx_description
1 polymer ?
#
loop_
_entity_poly.entity_id
_entity_poly.type
_entity_poly.pdbx_seq_one_letter_code
_entity_poly.pdbx_strand_id
1 'polypeptide(L)'
;MSETLQKYAKFPLLAVVFTVLVKLLFLLTHHIQEDAFITWRVAQNLLDYGVIGFNGETKISASTTHLYVFVSYVFNLIFGKENFIYPLLIFNSLLFTIGSYFLSKLILENPVHQAIFIFLFGILPPSIKISILGMEYGILFFLEMALLYFGFKQNKIWAQILFPILILFTRIDTVIFLGIVFLVDIIWNKKIRWFYILGGMLGVAVLMSFNWFYFGELVNNTIVAKSVTYAKNMSLALQWKYFLMNYGNFWGMLKLPGDFNPFTILVLVFEFLAFLYIVSKRESKNLFIWIIFLFGWTKQLIFISQRSYFDWYYWVPQILLFAVILVFVLEQKTYKFWWISLLIIFYILPMAAFQTIHSIATGNGEWNYRRSIGLFLKDYEKDKNQYILLEPAGYIPYFSGLKAIDEVGLVDKEIQAEIKKDKANYWKNTVEKRKPKYLLAPKDLFEGKDGGFYQENYRLLKEFRIKNHLNSDNKILEKIYRLKPSGTDYNLYERK
;
A
#
# COMPACT_ATOMS: atom_id res chain seq x y z
N MET A 1 -4.59 6.56 -39.25
CA MET A 1 -5.67 6.50 -38.27
C MET A 1 -6.92 7.00 -38.95
N SER A 2 -8.02 6.23 -39.04
CA SER A 2 -9.23 6.67 -39.73
C SER A 2 -9.79 7.95 -39.08
N GLU A 3 -10.44 8.83 -39.86
CA GLU A 3 -11.06 10.07 -39.37
C GLU A 3 -11.94 9.83 -38.14
N THR A 4 -12.64 8.70 -38.09
CA THR A 4 -13.46 8.27 -36.97
C THR A 4 -12.66 8.10 -35.66
N LEU A 5 -11.42 7.59 -35.72
CA LEU A 5 -10.57 7.43 -34.55
C LEU A 5 -9.99 8.76 -34.05
N GLN A 6 -9.78 9.73 -34.94
CA GLN A 6 -9.36 11.09 -34.56
C GLN A 6 -10.42 11.82 -33.72
N LYS A 7 -11.71 11.65 -34.06
CA LYS A 7 -12.84 12.25 -33.34
C LYS A 7 -12.87 11.86 -31.86
N TYR A 8 -12.42 10.63 -31.53
CA TYR A 8 -12.46 10.09 -30.17
C TYR A 8 -11.10 10.14 -29.43
N ALA A 9 -10.08 10.77 -30.02
CA ALA A 9 -8.74 10.82 -29.46
C ALA A 9 -8.66 11.50 -28.08
N LYS A 10 -9.61 12.38 -27.75
CA LYS A 10 -9.70 13.07 -26.43
C LYS A 10 -10.36 12.24 -25.33
N PHE A 11 -11.08 11.17 -25.66
CA PHE A 11 -11.85 10.40 -24.65
C PHE A 11 -10.98 9.80 -23.55
N PRO A 12 -9.79 9.23 -23.80
CA PRO A 12 -8.93 8.73 -22.74
C PRO A 12 -8.52 9.81 -21.73
N LEU A 13 -8.27 11.05 -22.16
CA LEU A 13 -7.92 12.15 -21.27
C LEU A 13 -9.12 12.61 -20.43
N LEU A 14 -10.31 12.68 -21.02
CA LEU A 14 -11.55 12.94 -20.28
C LEU A 14 -11.82 11.85 -19.24
N ALA A 15 -11.58 10.59 -19.58
CA ALA A 15 -11.70 9.48 -18.65
C ALA A 15 -10.72 9.60 -17.47
N VAL A 16 -9.50 10.09 -17.68
CA VAL A 16 -8.55 10.39 -16.58
C VAL A 16 -9.15 11.40 -15.61
N VAL A 17 -9.62 12.54 -16.12
CA VAL A 17 -10.21 13.61 -15.28
C VAL A 17 -11.40 13.06 -14.49
N PHE A 18 -12.36 12.40 -15.17
CA PHE A 18 -13.55 11.88 -14.53
C PHE A 18 -13.21 10.81 -13.48
N THR A 19 -12.26 9.92 -13.76
CA THR A 19 -11.83 8.89 -12.82
C THR A 19 -11.21 9.50 -11.56
N VAL A 20 -10.38 10.55 -11.71
CA VAL A 20 -9.82 11.26 -10.55
C VAL A 20 -10.93 11.87 -9.72
N LEU A 21 -11.89 12.59 -10.36
CA LEU A 21 -13.02 13.19 -9.64
C LEU A 21 -13.82 12.17 -8.83
N VAL A 22 -14.11 11.00 -9.41
CA VAL A 22 -14.81 9.92 -8.68
C VAL A 22 -13.97 9.43 -7.48
N LYS A 23 -12.66 9.26 -7.65
CA LYS A 23 -11.77 8.84 -6.55
C LYS A 23 -11.73 9.85 -5.41
N LEU A 24 -11.79 11.16 -5.71
CA LEU A 24 -11.79 12.20 -4.69
C LEU A 24 -12.96 12.08 -3.72
N LEU A 25 -14.10 11.52 -4.14
CA LEU A 25 -15.23 11.26 -3.25
C LEU A 25 -14.87 10.30 -2.10
N PHE A 26 -13.91 9.38 -2.32
CA PHE A 26 -13.47 8.46 -1.28
C PHE A 26 -12.59 9.12 -0.22
N LEU A 27 -12.03 10.30 -0.49
CA LEU A 27 -11.31 11.08 0.53
C LEU A 27 -12.24 11.51 1.67
N LEU A 28 -13.54 11.63 1.41
CA LEU A 28 -14.56 11.95 2.43
C LEU A 28 -14.70 10.83 3.48
N THR A 29 -14.22 9.64 3.22
CA THR A 29 -14.21 8.54 4.21
C THR A 29 -13.11 8.69 5.26
N HIS A 30 -12.14 9.56 5.03
CA HIS A 30 -10.92 9.72 5.84
C HIS A 30 -10.15 8.41 6.07
N HIS A 31 -10.36 7.40 5.22
CA HIS A 31 -9.63 6.15 5.31
C HIS A 31 -8.21 6.35 4.77
N ILE A 32 -7.25 6.46 5.68
CA ILE A 32 -5.83 6.57 5.41
C ILE A 32 -5.13 5.41 6.10
N GLN A 33 -4.14 4.80 5.44
CA GLN A 33 -3.41 3.66 5.98
C GLN A 33 -2.49 4.07 7.13
N GLU A 34 -2.43 3.27 8.19
CA GLU A 34 -1.56 3.50 9.36
C GLU A 34 -0.10 3.74 8.95
N ASP A 35 0.46 2.89 8.07
CA ASP A 35 1.86 2.99 7.63
C ASP A 35 2.17 4.27 6.85
N ALA A 36 1.16 4.95 6.28
CA ALA A 36 1.37 6.24 5.61
C ALA A 36 1.90 7.30 6.57
N PHE A 37 1.38 7.31 7.80
CA PHE A 37 1.82 8.26 8.84
C PHE A 37 3.24 8.01 9.32
N ILE A 38 3.75 6.77 9.23
CA ILE A 38 5.16 6.48 9.48
C ILE A 38 6.03 7.22 8.45
N THR A 39 5.69 7.08 7.17
CA THR A 39 6.43 7.75 6.08
C THR A 39 6.33 9.27 6.18
N TRP A 40 5.16 9.80 6.46
CA TRP A 40 4.93 11.24 6.60
C TRP A 40 5.63 11.84 7.81
N ARG A 41 5.71 11.11 8.93
CA ARG A 41 6.47 11.53 10.09
C ARG A 41 7.97 11.59 9.79
N VAL A 42 8.50 10.61 9.03
CA VAL A 42 9.89 10.65 8.56
C VAL A 42 10.14 11.89 7.68
N ALA A 43 9.18 12.23 6.81
CA ALA A 43 9.26 13.43 5.97
C ALA A 43 9.20 14.74 6.81
N GLN A 44 8.38 14.78 7.87
CA GLN A 44 8.34 15.91 8.79
C GLN A 44 9.63 16.03 9.61
N ASN A 45 10.19 14.90 10.06
CA ASN A 45 11.47 14.93 10.76
C ASN A 45 12.62 15.44 9.86
N LEU A 46 12.58 15.09 8.56
CA LEU A 46 13.52 15.66 7.60
C LEU A 46 13.38 17.18 7.51
N LEU A 47 12.16 17.72 7.60
CA LEU A 47 11.91 19.15 7.62
C LEU A 47 12.36 19.83 8.93
N ASP A 48 12.13 19.19 10.08
CA ASP A 48 12.36 19.78 11.40
C ASP A 48 13.80 19.68 11.86
N TYR A 49 14.42 18.53 11.61
CA TYR A 49 15.74 18.16 12.14
C TYR A 49 16.79 17.97 11.05
N GLY A 50 16.43 18.03 9.76
CA GLY A 50 17.33 17.69 8.67
C GLY A 50 17.70 16.19 8.62
N VAL A 51 16.93 15.33 9.31
CA VAL A 51 17.25 13.91 9.50
C VAL A 51 16.13 13.02 8.98
N ILE A 52 16.49 12.04 8.14
CA ILE A 52 15.59 10.96 7.75
C ILE A 52 15.56 9.94 8.89
N GLY A 53 14.55 10.06 9.73
CA GLY A 53 14.35 9.26 10.93
C GLY A 53 12.95 9.43 11.47
N PHE A 54 12.57 8.66 12.48
CA PHE A 54 11.23 8.68 13.06
C PHE A 54 11.18 9.39 14.42
N ASN A 55 12.20 9.18 15.26
CA ASN A 55 12.29 9.69 16.63
C ASN A 55 13.28 10.87 16.70
N GLY A 56 12.89 12.05 16.17
CA GLY A 56 13.71 13.27 16.20
C GLY A 56 15.00 13.09 15.39
N GLU A 57 16.15 13.36 16.00
CA GLU A 57 17.46 13.36 15.33
C GLU A 57 18.04 11.97 15.06
N THR A 58 17.36 10.89 15.45
CA THR A 58 17.86 9.53 15.26
C THR A 58 17.67 9.05 13.82
N LYS A 59 18.79 8.77 13.12
CA LYS A 59 18.75 8.20 11.78
C LYS A 59 18.27 6.77 11.81
N ILE A 60 17.17 6.48 11.14
CA ILE A 60 16.62 5.12 10.99
C ILE A 60 15.84 5.00 9.69
N SER A 61 16.05 3.93 8.95
CA SER A 61 15.26 3.60 7.77
C SER A 61 13.90 3.02 8.19
N ALA A 62 13.05 3.86 8.80
CA ALA A 62 11.71 3.50 9.26
C ALA A 62 10.69 3.39 8.13
N SER A 63 11.00 3.89 6.94
CA SER A 63 10.20 3.74 5.73
C SER A 63 10.99 3.00 4.66
N THR A 64 10.36 2.07 3.95
CA THR A 64 10.99 1.34 2.82
C THR A 64 10.97 2.14 1.52
N THR A 65 10.38 3.34 1.52
CA THR A 65 10.07 4.11 0.31
C THR A 65 10.73 5.49 0.35
N HIS A 66 12.02 5.53 -0.02
CA HIS A 66 12.79 6.78 0.07
C HIS A 66 12.26 7.88 -0.87
N LEU A 67 11.92 7.53 -2.12
CA LEU A 67 11.36 8.52 -3.06
C LEU A 67 10.08 9.15 -2.50
N TYR A 68 9.20 8.36 -1.90
CA TYR A 68 7.94 8.88 -1.37
C TYR A 68 8.14 9.73 -0.10
N VAL A 69 9.17 9.45 0.70
CA VAL A 69 9.60 10.34 1.79
C VAL A 69 9.98 11.72 1.24
N PHE A 70 10.79 11.79 0.17
CA PHE A 70 11.16 13.07 -0.44
C PHE A 70 9.98 13.79 -1.10
N VAL A 71 9.08 13.06 -1.77
CA VAL A 71 7.85 13.65 -2.31
C VAL A 71 7.00 14.21 -1.17
N SER A 72 6.81 13.46 -0.09
CA SER A 72 6.06 13.91 1.08
C SER A 72 6.72 15.13 1.75
N TYR A 73 8.05 15.18 1.80
CA TYR A 73 8.82 16.34 2.28
C TYR A 73 8.53 17.58 1.44
N VAL A 74 8.57 17.47 0.10
CA VAL A 74 8.25 18.60 -0.81
C VAL A 74 6.82 19.08 -0.59
N PHE A 75 5.86 18.18 -0.42
CA PHE A 75 4.46 18.57 -0.12
C PHE A 75 4.33 19.26 1.24
N ASN A 76 5.07 18.82 2.27
CA ASN A 76 5.15 19.53 3.55
C ASN A 76 5.72 20.95 3.42
N LEU A 77 6.74 21.14 2.58
CA LEU A 77 7.31 22.47 2.28
C LEU A 77 6.31 23.41 1.61
N ILE A 78 5.53 22.89 0.64
CA ILE A 78 4.62 23.72 -0.18
C ILE A 78 3.33 24.03 0.59
N PHE A 79 2.72 23.04 1.24
CA PHE A 79 1.38 23.15 1.83
C PHE A 79 1.39 23.28 3.37
N GLY A 80 2.55 23.10 4.00
CA GLY A 80 2.69 23.05 5.46
C GLY A 80 2.28 21.71 6.06
N LYS A 81 2.79 21.40 7.25
CA LYS A 81 2.62 20.11 7.95
C LYS A 81 1.17 19.72 8.23
N GLU A 82 0.29 20.70 8.37
CA GLU A 82 -1.11 20.44 8.71
C GLU A 82 -1.98 20.19 7.48
N ASN A 83 -1.59 20.73 6.31
CA ASN A 83 -2.43 20.75 5.11
C ASN A 83 -1.95 19.88 3.96
N PHE A 84 -0.74 19.32 4.01
CA PHE A 84 -0.13 18.60 2.87
C PHE A 84 -0.80 17.26 2.54
N ILE A 85 -1.48 16.63 3.49
CA ILE A 85 -2.02 15.26 3.36
C ILE A 85 -2.94 15.14 2.15
N TYR A 86 -3.99 15.96 2.09
CA TYR A 86 -4.97 15.88 0.99
C TYR A 86 -4.37 16.24 -0.37
N PRO A 87 -3.58 17.31 -0.56
CA PRO A 87 -2.84 17.54 -1.79
C PRO A 87 -1.97 16.38 -2.24
N LEU A 88 -1.28 15.71 -1.30
CA LEU A 88 -0.46 14.53 -1.59
C LEU A 88 -1.32 13.34 -2.03
N LEU A 89 -2.47 13.09 -1.39
CA LEU A 89 -3.40 12.04 -1.78
C LEU A 89 -4.01 12.29 -3.17
N ILE A 90 -4.36 13.54 -3.49
CA ILE A 90 -4.84 13.95 -4.81
C ILE A 90 -3.75 13.71 -5.87
N PHE A 91 -2.52 14.12 -5.59
CA PHE A 91 -1.38 13.92 -6.48
C PHE A 91 -1.13 12.41 -6.73
N ASN A 92 -1.14 11.60 -5.69
CA ASN A 92 -0.96 10.15 -5.79
C ASN A 92 -2.08 9.49 -6.62
N SER A 93 -3.34 9.94 -6.42
CA SER A 93 -4.49 9.50 -7.21
C SER A 93 -4.37 9.88 -8.69
N LEU A 94 -3.90 11.10 -8.97
CA LEU A 94 -3.65 11.58 -10.34
C LEU A 94 -2.57 10.74 -11.02
N LEU A 95 -1.44 10.51 -10.36
CA LEU A 95 -0.34 9.69 -10.90
C LEU A 95 -0.79 8.26 -11.20
N PHE A 96 -1.53 7.62 -10.28
CA PHE A 96 -2.10 6.29 -10.54
C PHE A 96 -2.97 6.29 -11.80
N THR A 97 -3.82 7.30 -11.96
CA THR A 97 -4.75 7.37 -13.10
C THR A 97 -4.03 7.67 -14.41
N ILE A 98 -2.94 8.47 -14.39
CA ILE A 98 -2.04 8.65 -15.54
C ILE A 98 -1.31 7.32 -15.85
N GLY A 99 -0.88 6.56 -14.85
CA GLY A 99 -0.36 5.21 -15.03
C GLY A 99 -1.37 4.29 -15.73
N SER A 100 -2.65 4.36 -15.34
CA SER A 100 -3.74 3.62 -15.99
C SER A 100 -3.94 4.05 -17.46
N TYR A 101 -3.75 5.33 -17.76
CA TYR A 101 -3.73 5.83 -19.15
C TYR A 101 -2.57 5.22 -19.94
N PHE A 102 -1.34 5.20 -19.39
CA PHE A 102 -0.22 4.55 -20.09
C PHE A 102 -0.46 3.07 -20.27
N LEU A 103 -0.95 2.37 -19.26
CA LEU A 103 -1.31 0.96 -19.39
C LEU A 103 -2.33 0.75 -20.50
N SER A 104 -3.40 1.56 -20.57
CA SER A 104 -4.40 1.47 -21.65
C SER A 104 -3.79 1.65 -23.04
N LYS A 105 -2.84 2.56 -23.19
CA LYS A 105 -2.08 2.78 -24.44
C LYS A 105 -1.19 1.62 -24.81
N LEU A 106 -0.70 0.85 -23.84
CA LEU A 106 0.14 -0.32 -24.07
C LEU A 106 -0.66 -1.51 -24.61
N ILE A 107 -1.89 -1.70 -24.08
CA ILE A 107 -2.65 -2.94 -24.25
C ILE A 107 -3.91 -2.81 -25.13
N LEU A 108 -4.32 -1.57 -25.48
CA LEU A 108 -5.52 -1.29 -26.31
C LEU A 108 -5.20 -0.27 -27.40
N GLU A 109 -5.80 -0.42 -28.57
CA GLU A 109 -5.62 0.49 -29.71
C GLU A 109 -6.76 1.49 -29.85
N ASN A 110 -7.99 1.05 -29.59
CA ASN A 110 -9.20 1.88 -29.76
C ASN A 110 -9.34 2.91 -28.62
N PRO A 111 -9.42 4.24 -28.92
CA PRO A 111 -9.54 5.27 -27.90
C PRO A 111 -10.79 5.15 -27.01
N VAL A 112 -11.89 4.63 -27.53
CA VAL A 112 -13.09 4.40 -26.72
C VAL A 112 -12.88 3.28 -25.71
N HIS A 113 -12.24 2.18 -26.16
CA HIS A 113 -11.85 1.08 -25.25
C HIS A 113 -10.85 1.54 -24.20
N GLN A 114 -9.88 2.39 -24.58
CA GLN A 114 -8.94 3.00 -23.62
C GLN A 114 -9.67 3.83 -22.57
N ALA A 115 -10.64 4.66 -22.98
CA ALA A 115 -11.42 5.48 -22.03
C ALA A 115 -12.24 4.62 -21.06
N ILE A 116 -12.93 3.60 -21.57
CA ILE A 116 -13.69 2.66 -20.74
C ILE A 116 -12.75 1.92 -19.78
N PHE A 117 -11.60 1.45 -20.29
CA PHE A 117 -10.57 0.78 -19.47
C PHE A 117 -10.09 1.69 -18.33
N ILE A 118 -9.66 2.92 -18.63
CA ILE A 118 -9.15 3.87 -17.63
C ILE A 118 -10.18 4.08 -16.53
N PHE A 119 -11.45 4.28 -16.91
CA PHE A 119 -12.51 4.49 -15.94
C PHE A 119 -12.77 3.24 -15.10
N LEU A 120 -13.10 2.11 -15.71
CA LEU A 120 -13.42 0.87 -14.99
C LEU A 120 -12.24 0.39 -14.13
N PHE A 121 -11.03 0.37 -14.69
CA PHE A 121 -9.82 0.00 -13.96
C PHE A 121 -9.53 0.97 -12.80
N GLY A 122 -9.73 2.26 -13.03
CA GLY A 122 -9.46 3.30 -12.05
C GLY A 122 -10.42 3.32 -10.88
N ILE A 123 -11.70 2.98 -11.07
CA ILE A 123 -12.72 2.96 -10.00
C ILE A 123 -12.83 1.58 -9.30
N LEU A 124 -12.05 0.58 -9.71
CA LEU A 124 -11.98 -0.65 -8.95
C LEU A 124 -11.62 -0.35 -7.50
N PRO A 125 -12.28 -0.99 -6.52
CA PRO A 125 -11.98 -0.77 -5.11
C PRO A 125 -10.50 -0.91 -4.74
N PRO A 126 -9.75 -1.91 -5.22
CA PRO A 126 -8.32 -1.96 -5.00
C PRO A 126 -7.55 -0.81 -5.63
N SER A 127 -7.94 -0.34 -6.83
CA SER A 127 -7.32 0.82 -7.49
C SER A 127 -7.56 2.12 -6.70
N ILE A 128 -8.75 2.26 -6.12
CA ILE A 128 -9.06 3.36 -5.20
C ILE A 128 -8.14 3.27 -3.98
N LYS A 129 -8.07 2.12 -3.29
CA LYS A 129 -7.17 1.90 -2.14
C LYS A 129 -5.73 2.29 -2.47
N ILE A 130 -5.16 1.75 -3.54
CA ILE A 130 -3.78 2.02 -3.97
C ILE A 130 -3.51 3.52 -4.12
N SER A 131 -4.48 4.26 -4.63
CA SER A 131 -4.29 5.65 -4.98
C SER A 131 -4.59 6.66 -3.87
N ILE A 132 -5.42 6.33 -2.88
CA ILE A 132 -5.87 7.30 -1.86
C ILE A 132 -5.52 6.97 -0.42
N LEU A 133 -5.01 5.77 -0.12
CA LEU A 133 -4.69 5.39 1.26
C LEU A 133 -3.39 6.01 1.80
N GLY A 134 -2.70 6.84 1.01
CA GLY A 134 -1.52 7.56 1.47
C GLY A 134 -0.20 6.80 1.36
N MET A 135 -0.22 5.59 0.80
CA MET A 135 0.98 4.81 0.50
C MET A 135 1.59 5.20 -0.86
N GLU A 136 2.83 4.80 -1.12
CA GLU A 136 3.60 5.09 -2.34
C GLU A 136 3.09 4.44 -3.62
N TYR A 137 2.11 3.57 -3.55
CA TYR A 137 1.73 2.70 -4.67
C TYR A 137 1.17 3.44 -5.89
N GLY A 138 0.56 4.61 -5.72
CA GLY A 138 0.10 5.41 -6.86
C GLY A 138 1.25 5.93 -7.70
N ILE A 139 2.30 6.46 -7.05
CA ILE A 139 3.54 6.90 -7.71
C ILE A 139 4.26 5.70 -8.33
N LEU A 140 4.38 4.61 -7.59
CA LEU A 140 5.05 3.39 -8.06
C LEU A 140 4.40 2.85 -9.33
N PHE A 141 3.08 2.69 -9.32
CA PHE A 141 2.32 2.23 -10.49
C PHE A 141 2.52 3.15 -11.71
N PHE A 142 2.52 4.47 -11.48
CA PHE A 142 2.84 5.44 -12.54
C PHE A 142 4.22 5.21 -13.12
N LEU A 143 5.25 5.07 -12.29
CA LEU A 143 6.64 4.87 -12.74
C LEU A 143 6.80 3.56 -13.52
N GLU A 144 6.18 2.47 -13.05
CA GLU A 144 6.19 1.17 -13.73
C GLU A 144 5.54 1.26 -15.13
N MET A 145 4.36 1.87 -15.21
CA MET A 145 3.65 2.02 -16.49
C MET A 145 4.33 3.02 -17.42
N ALA A 146 4.92 4.09 -16.90
CA ALA A 146 5.71 5.04 -17.66
C ALA A 146 6.98 4.42 -18.22
N LEU A 147 7.67 3.56 -17.47
CA LEU A 147 8.80 2.76 -17.98
C LEU A 147 8.38 1.93 -19.18
N LEU A 148 7.29 1.16 -19.07
CA LEU A 148 6.81 0.35 -20.19
C LEU A 148 6.43 1.19 -21.40
N TYR A 149 5.77 2.34 -21.19
CA TYR A 149 5.32 3.21 -22.25
C TYR A 149 6.47 3.95 -22.93
N PHE A 150 7.27 4.70 -22.18
CA PHE A 150 8.36 5.50 -22.74
C PHE A 150 9.60 4.65 -23.05
N GLY A 151 9.99 3.75 -22.15
CA GLY A 151 11.21 2.95 -22.27
C GLY A 151 11.10 1.82 -23.29
N PHE A 152 9.95 1.15 -23.36
CA PHE A 152 9.79 -0.03 -24.19
C PHE A 152 8.93 0.20 -25.44
N LYS A 153 7.74 0.82 -25.33
CA LYS A 153 6.90 1.10 -26.49
C LYS A 153 7.47 2.21 -27.35
N GLN A 154 7.90 3.32 -26.76
CA GLN A 154 8.52 4.46 -27.47
C GLN A 154 10.04 4.35 -27.63
N ASN A 155 10.67 3.36 -27.01
CA ASN A 155 12.11 3.09 -27.05
C ASN A 155 12.99 4.31 -26.68
N LYS A 156 12.58 5.10 -25.66
CA LYS A 156 13.34 6.27 -25.18
C LYS A 156 14.44 5.84 -24.22
N ILE A 157 15.70 6.13 -24.57
CA ILE A 157 16.89 5.77 -23.77
C ILE A 157 16.82 6.39 -22.36
N TRP A 158 16.48 7.69 -22.25
CA TRP A 158 16.38 8.35 -20.94
C TRP A 158 15.40 7.63 -19.98
N ALA A 159 14.30 7.09 -20.54
CA ALA A 159 13.31 6.39 -19.75
C ALA A 159 13.80 5.00 -19.30
N GLN A 160 14.60 4.33 -20.14
CA GLN A 160 15.24 3.05 -19.78
C GLN A 160 16.25 3.20 -18.64
N ILE A 161 16.87 4.39 -18.49
CA ILE A 161 17.81 4.65 -17.40
C ILE A 161 17.09 5.20 -16.17
N LEU A 162 16.30 6.25 -16.32
CA LEU A 162 15.74 7.03 -15.20
C LEU A 162 14.68 6.25 -14.42
N PHE A 163 13.72 5.60 -15.12
CA PHE A 163 12.62 4.94 -14.40
C PHE A 163 13.07 3.75 -13.55
N PRO A 164 13.97 2.84 -13.96
CA PRO A 164 14.47 1.80 -13.07
C PRO A 164 15.12 2.36 -11.80
N ILE A 165 15.85 3.48 -11.88
CA ILE A 165 16.43 4.15 -10.71
C ILE A 165 15.32 4.62 -9.76
N LEU A 166 14.33 5.36 -10.27
CA LEU A 166 13.22 5.87 -9.47
C LEU A 166 12.36 4.75 -8.87
N ILE A 167 12.09 3.70 -9.64
CA ILE A 167 11.31 2.53 -9.21
C ILE A 167 12.02 1.84 -8.04
N LEU A 168 13.31 1.53 -8.14
CA LEU A 168 14.08 0.89 -7.08
C LEU A 168 14.24 1.78 -5.86
N PHE A 169 14.43 3.09 -6.06
CA PHE A 169 14.49 4.06 -4.96
C PHE A 169 13.12 4.28 -4.29
N THR A 170 12.02 3.95 -5.00
CA THR A 170 10.70 3.88 -4.38
C THR A 170 10.58 2.61 -3.54
N ARG A 171 10.89 1.42 -4.12
CA ARG A 171 10.76 0.13 -3.41
C ARG A 171 11.72 -0.91 -3.97
N ILE A 172 12.49 -1.54 -3.11
CA ILE A 172 13.46 -2.58 -3.50
C ILE A 172 12.78 -3.85 -4.06
N ASP A 173 11.59 -4.21 -3.59
CA ASP A 173 10.86 -5.40 -4.06
C ASP A 173 10.39 -5.30 -5.52
N THR A 174 10.49 -4.11 -6.11
CA THR A 174 10.23 -3.88 -7.54
C THR A 174 11.30 -4.45 -8.46
N VAL A 175 12.41 -4.93 -7.93
CA VAL A 175 13.39 -5.72 -8.68
C VAL A 175 12.72 -6.91 -9.39
N ILE A 176 11.64 -7.46 -8.82
CA ILE A 176 10.83 -8.52 -9.44
C ILE A 176 10.20 -8.02 -10.73
N PHE A 177 9.57 -6.82 -10.71
CA PHE A 177 8.99 -6.20 -11.91
C PHE A 177 10.05 -5.97 -12.98
N LEU A 178 11.16 -5.34 -12.61
CA LEU A 178 12.26 -5.05 -13.52
C LEU A 178 12.85 -6.34 -14.12
N GLY A 179 12.99 -7.39 -13.32
CA GLY A 179 13.46 -8.69 -13.79
C GLY A 179 12.50 -9.34 -14.79
N ILE A 180 11.20 -9.29 -14.56
CA ILE A 180 10.19 -9.81 -15.49
C ILE A 180 10.19 -9.03 -16.81
N VAL A 181 10.24 -7.68 -16.72
CA VAL A 181 10.35 -6.83 -17.93
C VAL A 181 11.58 -7.22 -18.76
N PHE A 182 12.73 -7.40 -18.12
CA PHE A 182 13.97 -7.81 -18.77
C PHE A 182 13.84 -9.16 -19.46
N LEU A 183 13.37 -10.17 -18.74
CA LEU A 183 13.25 -11.54 -19.28
C LEU A 183 12.27 -11.61 -20.45
N VAL A 184 11.10 -10.98 -20.31
CA VAL A 184 10.08 -11.01 -21.36
C VAL A 184 10.55 -10.23 -22.58
N ASP A 185 11.19 -9.05 -22.41
CA ASP A 185 11.71 -8.27 -23.53
C ASP A 185 12.80 -9.00 -24.31
N ILE A 186 13.75 -9.68 -23.64
CA ILE A 186 14.77 -10.50 -24.31
C ILE A 186 14.15 -11.66 -25.10
N ILE A 187 13.22 -12.39 -24.48
CA ILE A 187 12.57 -13.53 -25.14
C ILE A 187 11.78 -13.07 -26.37
N TRP A 188 11.08 -11.94 -26.24
CA TRP A 188 10.22 -11.41 -27.30
C TRP A 188 10.99 -10.76 -28.44
N ASN A 189 11.88 -9.83 -28.11
CA ASN A 189 12.60 -9.01 -29.08
C ASN A 189 13.96 -9.60 -29.47
N LYS A 190 14.46 -10.63 -28.79
CA LYS A 190 15.77 -11.26 -28.98
C LYS A 190 16.93 -10.25 -29.03
N LYS A 191 16.79 -9.17 -28.25
CA LYS A 191 17.76 -8.07 -28.15
C LYS A 191 17.95 -7.66 -26.70
N ILE A 192 19.17 -7.32 -26.33
CA ILE A 192 19.51 -6.80 -25.01
C ILE A 192 19.44 -5.27 -25.05
N ARG A 193 18.68 -4.69 -24.13
CA ARG A 193 18.62 -3.23 -23.94
C ARG A 193 19.63 -2.81 -22.89
N TRP A 194 20.85 -2.50 -23.31
CA TRP A 194 21.93 -2.16 -22.40
C TRP A 194 21.64 -0.96 -21.49
N PHE A 195 20.95 0.06 -22.01
CA PHE A 195 20.57 1.23 -21.21
C PHE A 195 19.56 0.88 -20.10
N TYR A 196 18.70 -0.10 -20.33
CA TYR A 196 17.79 -0.60 -19.30
C TYR A 196 18.55 -1.35 -18.19
N ILE A 197 19.50 -2.19 -18.56
CA ILE A 197 20.40 -2.88 -17.61
C ILE A 197 21.18 -1.85 -16.80
N LEU A 198 21.78 -0.85 -17.48
CA LEU A 198 22.50 0.24 -16.83
C LEU A 198 21.60 0.97 -15.83
N GLY A 199 20.36 1.30 -16.21
CA GLY A 199 19.38 1.93 -15.32
C GLY A 199 19.07 1.09 -14.07
N GLY A 200 18.89 -0.23 -14.26
CA GLY A 200 18.70 -1.17 -13.13
C GLY A 200 19.92 -1.23 -12.20
N MET A 201 21.12 -1.35 -12.75
CA MET A 201 22.38 -1.37 -11.98
C MET A 201 22.58 -0.06 -11.21
N LEU A 202 22.38 1.08 -11.87
CA LEU A 202 22.46 2.41 -11.23
C LEU A 202 21.40 2.56 -10.13
N GLY A 203 20.18 2.05 -10.34
CA GLY A 203 19.13 2.08 -9.33
C GLY A 203 19.49 1.30 -8.08
N VAL A 204 20.04 0.08 -8.22
CA VAL A 204 20.57 -0.70 -7.10
C VAL A 204 21.73 0.03 -6.44
N ALA A 205 22.69 0.55 -7.21
CA ALA A 205 23.84 1.27 -6.68
C ALA A 205 23.42 2.53 -5.88
N VAL A 206 22.50 3.33 -6.41
CA VAL A 206 21.96 4.53 -5.73
C VAL A 206 21.29 4.14 -4.42
N LEU A 207 20.41 3.13 -4.42
CA LEU A 207 19.70 2.68 -3.22
C LEU A 207 20.66 2.14 -2.15
N MET A 208 21.58 1.26 -2.55
CA MET A 208 22.56 0.66 -1.62
C MET A 208 23.54 1.71 -1.08
N SER A 209 24.04 2.61 -1.92
CA SER A 209 24.92 3.70 -1.50
C SER A 209 24.20 4.65 -0.55
N PHE A 210 22.95 5.02 -0.86
CA PHE A 210 22.15 5.86 0.03
C PHE A 210 21.96 5.20 1.41
N ASN A 211 21.55 3.94 1.44
CA ASN A 211 21.35 3.21 2.68
C ASN A 211 22.67 3.09 3.49
N TRP A 212 23.77 2.75 2.83
CA TRP A 212 25.06 2.58 3.48
C TRP A 212 25.61 3.90 4.04
N PHE A 213 25.71 4.93 3.21
CA PHE A 213 26.31 6.20 3.64
C PHE A 213 25.43 6.99 4.60
N TYR A 214 24.11 6.85 4.50
CA TYR A 214 23.22 7.62 5.36
C TYR A 214 22.82 6.88 6.65
N PHE A 215 22.44 5.60 6.55
CA PHE A 215 21.97 4.80 7.69
C PHE A 215 23.03 3.84 8.25
N GLY A 216 24.14 3.62 7.58
CA GLY A 216 25.17 2.63 7.95
C GLY A 216 24.76 1.18 7.70
N GLU A 217 23.71 0.94 6.92
CA GLU A 217 23.12 -0.39 6.67
C GLU A 217 22.76 -0.52 5.20
N LEU A 218 22.95 -1.72 4.61
CA LEU A 218 22.56 -1.97 3.21
C LEU A 218 21.05 -2.25 3.06
N VAL A 219 20.44 -2.85 4.09
CA VAL A 219 19.03 -3.28 4.08
C VAL A 219 18.21 -2.38 4.99
N ASN A 220 17.07 -1.95 4.52
CA ASN A 220 16.17 -1.10 5.30
C ASN A 220 15.78 -1.77 6.63
N ASN A 221 15.78 -1.00 7.71
CA ASN A 221 15.41 -1.46 9.05
C ASN A 221 14.04 -2.16 9.09
N THR A 222 13.07 -1.66 8.35
CA THR A 222 11.73 -2.25 8.29
C THR A 222 11.70 -3.67 7.74
N ILE A 223 12.60 -4.02 6.82
CA ILE A 223 12.74 -5.39 6.30
C ILE A 223 13.28 -6.30 7.40
N VAL A 224 14.31 -5.85 8.11
CA VAL A 224 14.92 -6.59 9.23
C VAL A 224 13.89 -6.79 10.34
N ALA A 225 13.19 -5.73 10.76
CA ALA A 225 12.15 -5.77 11.78
C ALA A 225 11.06 -6.80 11.47
N LYS A 226 10.52 -6.73 10.26
CA LYS A 226 9.47 -7.67 9.81
C LYS A 226 9.98 -9.12 9.76
N SER A 227 11.21 -9.34 9.33
CA SER A 227 11.79 -10.70 9.31
C SER A 227 11.98 -11.29 10.69
N VAL A 228 12.28 -10.46 11.70
CA VAL A 228 12.45 -10.88 13.10
C VAL A 228 11.10 -11.16 13.76
N THR A 229 10.16 -10.23 13.61
CA THR A 229 8.90 -10.27 14.33
C THR A 229 7.93 -11.30 13.76
N TYR A 230 7.79 -11.35 12.43
CA TYR A 230 6.83 -12.21 11.74
C TYR A 230 7.41 -13.54 11.24
N ALA A 231 8.65 -13.88 11.63
CA ALA A 231 9.23 -15.17 11.28
C ALA A 231 8.40 -16.33 11.85
N LYS A 232 7.62 -16.99 11.01
CA LYS A 232 6.88 -18.21 11.34
C LYS A 232 7.23 -19.31 10.34
N ASN A 233 7.42 -20.54 10.84
CA ASN A 233 7.52 -21.71 9.96
C ASN A 233 6.11 -22.07 9.50
N MET A 234 5.79 -21.73 8.24
CA MET A 234 4.52 -22.11 7.64
C MET A 234 4.70 -23.28 6.69
N SER A 235 3.82 -24.30 6.80
CA SER A 235 3.77 -25.36 5.81
C SER A 235 3.35 -24.83 4.44
N LEU A 236 3.75 -25.52 3.36
CA LEU A 236 3.36 -25.14 2.00
C LEU A 236 1.83 -25.05 1.84
N ALA A 237 1.09 -25.98 2.44
CA ALA A 237 -0.37 -25.98 2.43
C ALA A 237 -0.96 -24.72 3.07
N LEU A 238 -0.37 -24.24 4.20
CA LEU A 238 -0.81 -23.03 4.86
C LEU A 238 -0.50 -21.79 4.02
N GLN A 239 0.65 -21.76 3.35
CA GLN A 239 1.02 -20.68 2.43
C GLN A 239 0.01 -20.57 1.28
N TRP A 240 -0.37 -21.68 0.65
CA TRP A 240 -1.40 -21.71 -0.39
C TRP A 240 -2.78 -21.32 0.13
N LYS A 241 -3.16 -21.75 1.35
CA LYS A 241 -4.40 -21.29 1.98
C LYS A 241 -4.44 -19.76 2.10
N TYR A 242 -3.38 -19.14 2.61
CA TYR A 242 -3.29 -17.68 2.71
C TYR A 242 -3.34 -16.99 1.35
N PHE A 243 -2.69 -17.53 0.34
CA PHE A 243 -2.76 -17.01 -1.02
C PHE A 243 -4.21 -16.99 -1.54
N LEU A 244 -4.90 -18.11 -1.48
CA LEU A 244 -6.27 -18.21 -1.96
C LEU A 244 -7.23 -17.31 -1.17
N MET A 245 -7.02 -17.18 0.14
CA MET A 245 -7.80 -16.25 0.97
C MET A 245 -7.59 -14.79 0.56
N ASN A 246 -6.35 -14.36 0.31
CA ASN A 246 -6.06 -12.99 -0.11
C ASN A 246 -6.58 -12.71 -1.50
N TYR A 247 -6.42 -13.65 -2.39
CA TYR A 247 -6.95 -13.54 -3.73
C TYR A 247 -8.48 -13.38 -3.69
N GLY A 248 -9.16 -14.18 -2.89
CA GLY A 248 -10.60 -14.04 -2.65
C GLY A 248 -10.99 -12.72 -2.00
N ASN A 249 -10.19 -12.23 -1.02
CA ASN A 249 -10.42 -10.94 -0.37
C ASN A 249 -10.27 -9.76 -1.34
N PHE A 250 -9.30 -9.82 -2.25
CA PHE A 250 -9.13 -8.83 -3.30
C PHE A 250 -10.38 -8.74 -4.17
N TRP A 251 -10.93 -9.86 -4.59
CA TRP A 251 -12.11 -9.94 -5.42
C TRP A 251 -13.42 -9.70 -4.63
N GLY A 252 -13.35 -9.37 -3.32
CA GLY A 252 -14.51 -9.09 -2.48
C GLY A 252 -15.49 -10.24 -2.35
N MET A 253 -15.00 -11.44 -2.57
CA MET A 253 -15.82 -12.63 -2.46
C MET A 253 -16.26 -12.81 -1.01
N LEU A 254 -17.53 -13.10 -0.79
CA LEU A 254 -18.05 -13.41 0.52
C LEU A 254 -17.28 -14.58 1.10
N LYS A 255 -16.83 -14.43 2.35
CA LYS A 255 -16.23 -15.54 3.09
C LYS A 255 -17.29 -16.61 3.29
N LEU A 256 -17.07 -17.77 2.70
CA LEU A 256 -17.86 -18.96 3.01
C LEU A 256 -17.32 -19.63 4.29
N PRO A 257 -18.16 -20.38 5.04
CA PRO A 257 -17.69 -21.17 6.17
C PRO A 257 -16.51 -22.04 5.75
N GLY A 258 -15.37 -21.94 6.47
CA GLY A 258 -14.15 -22.69 6.15
C GLY A 258 -13.01 -21.87 5.52
N ASP A 259 -13.07 -20.55 5.52
CA ASP A 259 -12.00 -19.65 5.05
C ASP A 259 -11.66 -19.73 3.55
N PHE A 260 -12.28 -20.59 2.77
CA PHE A 260 -12.01 -20.77 1.35
C PHE A 260 -13.27 -20.53 0.51
N ASN A 261 -13.16 -19.68 -0.50
CA ASN A 261 -14.23 -19.46 -1.46
C ASN A 261 -13.88 -20.14 -2.79
N PRO A 262 -14.65 -21.18 -3.22
CA PRO A 262 -14.39 -21.91 -4.45
C PRO A 262 -14.45 -21.03 -5.71
N PHE A 263 -15.18 -19.90 -5.69
CA PHE A 263 -15.21 -18.93 -6.79
C PHE A 263 -13.81 -18.31 -7.05
N THR A 264 -12.91 -18.32 -6.05
CA THR A 264 -11.52 -17.90 -6.25
C THR A 264 -10.86 -18.72 -7.37
N ILE A 265 -11.04 -20.02 -7.39
CA ILE A 265 -10.48 -20.88 -8.44
C ILE A 265 -11.08 -20.53 -9.80
N LEU A 266 -12.39 -20.28 -9.87
CA LEU A 266 -13.04 -19.89 -11.13
C LEU A 266 -12.47 -18.60 -11.69
N VAL A 267 -12.20 -17.60 -10.84
CA VAL A 267 -11.57 -16.34 -11.26
C VAL A 267 -10.16 -16.58 -11.78
N LEU A 268 -9.34 -17.38 -11.06
CA LEU A 268 -7.99 -17.72 -11.48
C LEU A 268 -7.97 -18.44 -12.84
N VAL A 269 -8.87 -19.39 -13.02
CA VAL A 269 -9.02 -20.12 -14.31
C VAL A 269 -9.45 -19.14 -15.41
N PHE A 270 -10.40 -18.24 -15.14
CA PHE A 270 -10.86 -17.27 -16.11
C PHE A 270 -9.77 -16.28 -16.50
N GLU A 271 -8.97 -15.78 -15.57
CA GLU A 271 -7.80 -14.94 -15.86
C GLU A 271 -6.81 -15.65 -16.79
N PHE A 272 -6.52 -16.91 -16.50
CA PHE A 272 -5.60 -17.70 -17.30
C PHE A 272 -6.16 -17.95 -18.72
N LEU A 273 -7.44 -18.27 -18.85
CA LEU A 273 -8.09 -18.45 -20.14
C LEU A 273 -8.16 -17.14 -20.94
N ALA A 274 -8.48 -16.01 -20.27
CA ALA A 274 -8.46 -14.69 -20.88
C ALA A 274 -7.07 -14.34 -21.43
N PHE A 275 -6.04 -14.60 -20.62
CA PHE A 275 -4.65 -14.43 -21.04
C PHE A 275 -4.31 -15.26 -22.28
N LEU A 276 -4.59 -16.58 -22.26
CA LEU A 276 -4.32 -17.47 -23.40
C LEU A 276 -5.05 -17.00 -24.67
N TYR A 277 -6.31 -16.58 -24.53
CA TYR A 277 -7.08 -16.04 -25.65
C TYR A 277 -6.45 -14.80 -26.27
N ILE A 278 -6.00 -13.85 -25.44
CA ILE A 278 -5.38 -12.61 -25.93
C ILE A 278 -4.06 -12.93 -26.64
N VAL A 279 -3.18 -13.72 -26.02
CA VAL A 279 -1.85 -13.99 -26.55
C VAL A 279 -1.88 -14.88 -27.80
N SER A 280 -2.94 -15.69 -27.99
CA SER A 280 -3.11 -16.52 -29.21
C SER A 280 -3.22 -15.69 -30.47
N LYS A 281 -3.66 -14.42 -30.38
CA LYS A 281 -3.79 -13.50 -31.53
C LYS A 281 -2.45 -12.99 -32.09
N ARG A 282 -1.32 -13.23 -31.40
CA ARG A 282 0.05 -12.84 -31.79
C ARG A 282 0.23 -11.36 -32.19
N GLU A 283 -0.38 -10.46 -31.43
CA GLU A 283 -0.27 -9.01 -31.65
C GLU A 283 0.92 -8.40 -30.88
N SER A 284 1.42 -7.25 -31.33
CA SER A 284 2.57 -6.56 -30.70
C SER A 284 2.33 -6.16 -29.25
N LYS A 285 1.08 -5.87 -28.86
CA LYS A 285 0.68 -5.58 -27.47
C LYS A 285 0.88 -6.78 -26.54
N ASN A 286 1.00 -8.00 -27.07
CA ASN A 286 1.16 -9.20 -26.26
C ASN A 286 2.44 -9.18 -25.43
N LEU A 287 3.49 -8.46 -25.85
CA LEU A 287 4.67 -8.20 -25.00
C LEU A 287 4.26 -7.65 -23.64
N PHE A 288 3.40 -6.61 -23.61
CA PHE A 288 2.98 -5.97 -22.37
C PHE A 288 1.98 -6.82 -21.58
N ILE A 289 1.12 -7.59 -22.28
CA ILE A 289 0.22 -8.57 -21.65
C ILE A 289 1.03 -9.66 -20.93
N TRP A 290 2.10 -10.17 -21.55
CA TRP A 290 3.01 -11.12 -20.90
C TRP A 290 3.68 -10.51 -19.66
N ILE A 291 4.18 -9.28 -19.76
CA ILE A 291 4.83 -8.61 -18.63
C ILE A 291 3.87 -8.48 -17.45
N ILE A 292 2.67 -7.92 -17.66
CA ILE A 292 1.72 -7.69 -16.54
C ILE A 292 1.19 -9.00 -15.95
N PHE A 293 0.96 -10.02 -16.79
CA PHE A 293 0.50 -11.33 -16.34
C PHE A 293 1.57 -12.06 -15.53
N LEU A 294 2.79 -12.16 -16.06
CA LEU A 294 3.89 -12.82 -15.36
C LEU A 294 4.28 -12.08 -14.07
N PHE A 295 4.32 -10.75 -14.11
CA PHE A 295 4.58 -9.96 -12.91
C PHE A 295 3.48 -10.18 -11.86
N GLY A 296 2.21 -10.13 -12.29
CA GLY A 296 1.06 -10.37 -11.43
C GLY A 296 1.16 -11.70 -10.67
N TRP A 297 1.55 -12.77 -11.35
CA TRP A 297 1.73 -14.09 -10.73
C TRP A 297 3.02 -14.21 -9.94
N THR A 298 4.16 -13.86 -10.54
CA THR A 298 5.49 -14.08 -9.94
C THR A 298 5.63 -13.34 -8.61
N LYS A 299 5.21 -12.08 -8.54
CA LYS A 299 5.29 -11.31 -7.30
C LYS A 299 4.45 -11.94 -6.19
N GLN A 300 3.24 -12.38 -6.50
CA GLN A 300 2.39 -13.05 -5.52
C GLN A 300 3.00 -14.36 -5.02
N LEU A 301 3.51 -15.21 -5.93
CA LEU A 301 4.14 -16.47 -5.57
C LEU A 301 5.39 -16.28 -4.70
N ILE A 302 6.24 -15.29 -5.00
CA ILE A 302 7.40 -14.96 -4.16
C ILE A 302 6.94 -14.49 -2.77
N PHE A 303 5.91 -13.63 -2.70
CA PHE A 303 5.46 -13.09 -1.41
C PHE A 303 4.67 -14.10 -0.57
N ILE A 304 4.07 -15.14 -1.15
CA ILE A 304 3.49 -16.27 -0.40
C ILE A 304 4.58 -16.98 0.44
N SER A 305 5.77 -17.15 -0.12
CA SER A 305 6.89 -17.77 0.58
C SER A 305 7.47 -16.88 1.70
N GLN A 306 7.23 -15.58 1.65
CA GLN A 306 7.60 -14.67 2.71
C GLN A 306 6.60 -14.76 3.86
N ARG A 307 7.10 -14.84 5.08
CA ARG A 307 6.35 -15.15 6.29
C ARG A 307 5.49 -13.99 6.83
N SER A 308 5.59 -12.81 6.22
CA SER A 308 4.82 -11.61 6.57
C SER A 308 3.73 -11.35 5.53
N TYR A 309 2.48 -11.31 6.00
CA TYR A 309 1.31 -11.23 5.16
C TYR A 309 0.64 -9.87 5.29
N PHE A 310 0.91 -8.98 4.32
CA PHE A 310 0.30 -7.66 4.26
C PHE A 310 -0.39 -7.48 2.92
N ASP A 311 -1.68 -7.16 2.94
CA ASP A 311 -2.54 -7.05 1.75
C ASP A 311 -1.97 -6.14 0.67
N TRP A 312 -1.32 -5.06 1.03
CA TRP A 312 -0.81 -4.06 0.08
C TRP A 312 0.33 -4.57 -0.82
N TYR A 313 1.04 -5.63 -0.47
CA TYR A 313 2.03 -6.26 -1.35
C TYR A 313 1.40 -6.91 -2.58
N TYR A 314 0.12 -7.26 -2.48
CA TYR A 314 -0.64 -7.99 -3.50
C TYR A 314 -1.52 -7.09 -4.39
N TRP A 315 -1.82 -5.86 -3.98
CA TRP A 315 -2.77 -5.00 -4.69
C TRP A 315 -2.37 -4.71 -6.13
N VAL A 316 -1.14 -4.23 -6.38
CA VAL A 316 -0.68 -3.91 -7.75
C VAL A 316 -0.64 -5.16 -8.65
N PRO A 317 -0.03 -6.28 -8.23
CA PRO A 317 -0.08 -7.52 -9.00
C PRO A 317 -1.50 -7.95 -9.37
N GLN A 318 -2.42 -7.91 -8.43
CA GLN A 318 -3.79 -8.36 -8.62
C GLN A 318 -4.60 -7.46 -9.56
N ILE A 319 -4.47 -6.14 -9.47
CA ILE A 319 -5.15 -5.25 -10.43
C ILE A 319 -4.59 -5.41 -11.85
N LEU A 320 -3.31 -5.74 -12.00
CA LEU A 320 -2.74 -6.02 -13.31
C LEU A 320 -3.31 -7.31 -13.94
N LEU A 321 -3.55 -8.35 -13.13
CA LEU A 321 -4.27 -9.54 -13.61
C LEU A 321 -5.71 -9.19 -14.02
N PHE A 322 -6.39 -8.31 -13.27
CA PHE A 322 -7.70 -7.82 -13.67
C PHE A 322 -7.66 -7.01 -14.98
N ALA A 323 -6.58 -6.28 -15.25
CA ALA A 323 -6.41 -5.59 -16.53
C ALA A 323 -6.48 -6.56 -17.73
N VAL A 324 -5.96 -7.80 -17.58
CA VAL A 324 -6.06 -8.85 -18.60
C VAL A 324 -7.53 -9.22 -18.86
N ILE A 325 -8.33 -9.37 -17.81
CA ILE A 325 -9.78 -9.62 -17.94
C ILE A 325 -10.48 -8.46 -18.68
N LEU A 326 -10.18 -7.20 -18.29
CA LEU A 326 -10.76 -6.04 -18.95
C LEU A 326 -10.41 -5.98 -20.44
N VAL A 327 -9.16 -6.27 -20.82
CA VAL A 327 -8.75 -6.34 -22.22
C VAL A 327 -9.54 -7.42 -22.96
N PHE A 328 -9.64 -8.62 -22.36
CA PHE A 328 -10.43 -9.71 -22.95
C PHE A 328 -11.88 -9.26 -23.22
N VAL A 329 -12.54 -8.65 -22.24
CA VAL A 329 -13.93 -8.19 -22.37
C VAL A 329 -14.10 -7.09 -23.41
N LEU A 330 -13.19 -6.10 -23.42
CA LEU A 330 -13.24 -4.96 -24.34
C LEU A 330 -12.95 -5.32 -25.80
N GLU A 331 -12.23 -6.41 -26.05
CA GLU A 331 -11.90 -6.87 -27.39
C GLU A 331 -12.92 -7.83 -28.02
N GLN A 332 -13.94 -8.23 -27.26
CA GLN A 332 -15.01 -9.05 -27.83
C GLN A 332 -15.81 -8.24 -28.85
N LYS A 333 -15.98 -8.77 -30.07
CA LYS A 333 -16.76 -8.11 -31.13
C LYS A 333 -18.27 -8.19 -30.87
N THR A 334 -18.69 -9.36 -30.40
CA THR A 334 -20.08 -9.69 -30.09
C THR A 334 -20.30 -9.76 -28.58
N TYR A 335 -21.47 -9.35 -28.08
CA TYR A 335 -21.83 -9.44 -26.66
C TYR A 335 -21.01 -8.60 -25.68
N LYS A 336 -20.08 -7.74 -26.14
CA LYS A 336 -19.22 -6.95 -25.24
C LYS A 336 -20.03 -6.05 -24.28
N PHE A 337 -21.16 -5.49 -24.75
CA PHE A 337 -22.04 -4.71 -23.90
C PHE A 337 -22.60 -5.54 -22.74
N TRP A 338 -23.03 -6.77 -23.00
CA TRP A 338 -23.51 -7.70 -21.98
C TRP A 338 -22.43 -8.07 -20.99
N TRP A 339 -21.22 -8.39 -21.45
CA TRP A 339 -20.08 -8.71 -20.57
C TRP A 339 -19.70 -7.53 -19.68
N ILE A 340 -19.65 -6.32 -20.21
CA ILE A 340 -19.37 -5.10 -19.44
C ILE A 340 -20.48 -4.89 -18.42
N SER A 341 -21.76 -5.02 -18.79
CA SER A 341 -22.90 -4.86 -17.90
C SER A 341 -22.88 -5.89 -16.77
N LEU A 342 -22.62 -7.16 -17.07
CA LEU A 342 -22.49 -8.21 -16.06
C LEU A 342 -21.33 -7.92 -15.10
N LEU A 343 -20.18 -7.52 -15.62
CA LEU A 343 -19.02 -7.14 -14.81
C LEU A 343 -19.35 -5.97 -13.87
N ILE A 344 -20.03 -4.95 -14.36
CA ILE A 344 -20.43 -3.79 -13.54
C ILE A 344 -21.42 -4.21 -12.47
N ILE A 345 -22.51 -4.89 -12.83
CA ILE A 345 -23.62 -5.21 -11.92
C ILE A 345 -23.19 -6.23 -10.87
N PHE A 346 -22.52 -7.31 -11.27
CA PHE A 346 -22.23 -8.44 -10.38
C PHE A 346 -20.88 -8.35 -9.68
N TYR A 347 -20.00 -7.45 -10.12
CA TYR A 347 -18.68 -7.32 -9.52
C TYR A 347 -18.37 -5.88 -9.08
N ILE A 348 -18.30 -4.90 -9.99
CA ILE A 348 -17.81 -3.56 -9.67
C ILE A 348 -18.73 -2.86 -8.66
N LEU A 349 -20.05 -2.87 -8.85
CA LEU A 349 -20.99 -2.19 -7.94
C LEU A 349 -21.03 -2.83 -6.53
N PRO A 350 -21.16 -4.16 -6.35
CA PRO A 350 -21.11 -4.78 -5.04
C PRO A 350 -19.79 -4.54 -4.32
N MET A 351 -18.66 -4.62 -5.05
CA MET A 351 -17.34 -4.33 -4.51
C MET A 351 -17.18 -2.87 -4.08
N ALA A 352 -17.66 -1.93 -4.91
CA ALA A 352 -17.61 -0.51 -4.59
C ALA A 352 -18.45 -0.21 -3.34
N ALA A 353 -19.64 -0.79 -3.21
CA ALA A 353 -20.48 -0.65 -2.03
C ALA A 353 -19.78 -1.22 -0.78
N PHE A 354 -19.27 -2.45 -0.85
CA PHE A 354 -18.54 -3.07 0.25
C PHE A 354 -17.30 -2.26 0.64
N GLN A 355 -16.51 -1.79 -0.35
CA GLN A 355 -15.33 -0.97 -0.09
C GLN A 355 -15.69 0.37 0.54
N THR A 356 -16.78 0.99 0.12
CA THR A 356 -17.24 2.25 0.73
C THR A 356 -17.60 2.04 2.20
N ILE A 357 -18.37 0.99 2.51
CA ILE A 357 -18.70 0.61 3.89
C ILE A 357 -17.43 0.35 4.71
N HIS A 358 -16.50 -0.43 4.13
CA HIS A 358 -15.22 -0.71 4.80
C HIS A 358 -14.40 0.56 5.02
N SER A 359 -14.30 1.44 4.04
CA SER A 359 -13.55 2.69 4.14
C SER A 359 -14.14 3.63 5.19
N ILE A 360 -15.48 3.75 5.26
CA ILE A 360 -16.13 4.56 6.29
C ILE A 360 -15.85 3.99 7.70
N ALA A 361 -15.98 2.68 7.88
CA ALA A 361 -15.72 2.04 9.17
C ALA A 361 -14.26 2.16 9.60
N THR A 362 -13.31 1.95 8.67
CA THR A 362 -11.88 2.07 8.95
C THR A 362 -11.49 3.53 9.18
N GLY A 363 -12.00 4.47 8.38
CA GLY A 363 -11.77 5.90 8.59
C GLY A 363 -12.25 6.37 9.96
N ASN A 364 -13.38 5.87 10.46
CA ASN A 364 -13.83 6.16 11.81
C ASN A 364 -12.88 5.59 12.89
N GLY A 365 -12.42 4.34 12.73
CA GLY A 365 -11.50 3.69 13.67
C GLY A 365 -10.09 4.28 13.66
N GLU A 366 -9.61 4.72 12.51
CA GLU A 366 -8.25 5.26 12.35
C GLU A 366 -8.24 6.79 12.53
N TRP A 367 -8.93 7.52 11.67
CA TRP A 367 -8.89 8.98 11.67
C TRP A 367 -9.60 9.61 12.88
N ASN A 368 -10.78 9.16 13.24
CA ASN A 368 -11.49 9.76 14.39
C ASN A 368 -10.95 9.23 15.72
N TYR A 369 -10.64 7.94 15.80
CA TYR A 369 -10.28 7.30 17.06
C TYR A 369 -8.78 7.35 17.35
N ARG A 370 -7.91 6.76 16.51
CA ARG A 370 -6.46 6.75 16.79
C ARG A 370 -5.85 8.16 16.77
N ARG A 371 -6.31 9.00 15.84
CA ARG A 371 -5.93 10.42 15.82
C ARG A 371 -6.31 11.12 17.13
N SER A 372 -7.49 10.84 17.70
CA SER A 372 -7.91 11.46 18.97
C SER A 372 -7.00 11.08 20.15
N ILE A 373 -6.47 9.85 20.17
CA ILE A 373 -5.47 9.42 21.15
C ILE A 373 -4.19 10.25 20.99
N GLY A 374 -3.71 10.41 19.76
CA GLY A 374 -2.54 11.23 19.47
C GLY A 374 -2.72 12.69 19.88
N LEU A 375 -3.87 13.31 19.58
CA LEU A 375 -4.18 14.68 19.96
C LEU A 375 -4.31 14.84 21.49
N PHE A 376 -4.94 13.90 22.18
CA PHE A 376 -4.96 13.90 23.65
C PHE A 376 -3.54 13.91 24.22
N LEU A 377 -2.66 13.05 23.73
CA LEU A 377 -1.25 13.00 24.15
C LEU A 377 -0.47 14.27 23.78
N LYS A 378 -0.80 14.91 22.63
CA LYS A 378 -0.21 16.19 22.24
C LYS A 378 -0.49 17.29 23.26
N ASP A 379 -1.71 17.31 23.77
CA ASP A 379 -2.17 18.34 24.71
C ASP A 379 -1.75 18.02 26.15
N TYR A 380 -1.77 16.76 26.55
CA TYR A 380 -1.42 16.29 27.87
C TYR A 380 0.09 16.37 28.14
N GLU A 381 0.92 15.86 27.21
CA GLU A 381 2.38 15.84 27.38
C GLU A 381 3.03 16.94 26.55
N LYS A 382 3.72 17.86 27.22
CA LYS A 382 4.41 18.99 26.56
C LYS A 382 5.85 18.64 26.17
N ASP A 383 6.50 17.73 26.92
CA ASP A 383 7.84 17.25 26.58
C ASP A 383 7.80 16.17 25.50
N LYS A 384 8.08 16.57 24.27
CA LYS A 384 8.07 15.66 23.10
C LYS A 384 9.24 14.66 23.06
N ASN A 385 10.17 14.74 24.02
CA ASN A 385 11.23 13.75 24.18
C ASN A 385 10.79 12.49 24.94
N GLN A 386 9.61 12.49 25.53
CA GLN A 386 9.07 11.32 26.23
C GLN A 386 8.73 10.20 25.25
N TYR A 387 8.94 8.97 25.70
CA TYR A 387 8.66 7.76 24.93
C TYR A 387 7.29 7.17 25.25
N ILE A 388 6.63 6.69 24.20
CA ILE A 388 5.45 5.83 24.29
C ILE A 388 5.76 4.46 23.67
N LEU A 389 5.46 3.38 24.36
CA LEU A 389 5.50 2.02 23.83
C LEU A 389 4.11 1.63 23.38
N LEU A 390 3.98 1.19 22.11
CA LEU A 390 2.70 0.90 21.45
C LEU A 390 2.85 -0.03 20.24
N GLU A 391 1.73 -0.59 19.78
CA GLU A 391 1.65 -1.32 18.52
C GLU A 391 1.48 -0.35 17.32
N PRO A 392 0.47 0.57 17.30
CA PRO A 392 0.21 1.35 16.08
C PRO A 392 1.18 2.54 15.95
N ALA A 393 2.28 2.34 15.22
CA ALA A 393 3.35 3.34 15.08
C ALA A 393 3.04 4.53 14.15
N GLY A 394 1.87 4.58 13.49
CA GLY A 394 1.51 5.62 12.54
C GLY A 394 0.81 6.83 13.18
N TYR A 395 -0.52 6.77 13.27
CA TYR A 395 -1.38 7.90 13.72
C TYR A 395 -0.96 8.48 15.06
N ILE A 396 -0.82 7.65 16.07
CA ILE A 396 -0.66 8.12 17.45
C ILE A 396 0.64 8.88 17.63
N PRO A 397 1.81 8.33 17.25
CA PRO A 397 3.05 9.09 17.31
C PRO A 397 3.06 10.32 16.41
N TYR A 398 2.46 10.24 15.21
CA TYR A 398 2.39 11.36 14.28
C TYR A 398 1.67 12.57 14.89
N PHE A 399 0.48 12.36 15.46
CA PHE A 399 -0.32 13.45 16.03
C PHE A 399 0.10 13.87 17.44
N SER A 400 0.69 12.98 18.24
CA SER A 400 1.20 13.34 19.57
C SER A 400 2.55 14.06 19.54
N GLY A 401 3.38 13.76 18.54
CA GLY A 401 4.76 14.21 18.46
C GLY A 401 5.70 13.48 19.42
N LEU A 402 5.23 12.52 20.23
CA LEU A 402 6.05 11.76 21.16
C LEU A 402 6.98 10.80 20.44
N LYS A 403 8.13 10.47 21.05
CA LYS A 403 9.01 9.40 20.57
C LYS A 403 8.34 8.05 20.77
N ALA A 404 8.41 7.18 19.78
CA ALA A 404 7.74 5.87 19.82
C ALA A 404 8.75 4.72 19.90
N ILE A 405 8.40 3.73 20.70
CA ILE A 405 8.95 2.38 20.66
C ILE A 405 7.82 1.49 20.13
N ASP A 406 7.92 1.04 18.89
CA ASP A 406 6.90 0.17 18.31
C ASP A 406 7.22 -1.31 18.56
N GLU A 407 6.19 -2.10 18.81
CA GLU A 407 6.35 -3.52 19.17
C GLU A 407 6.98 -4.38 18.08
N VAL A 408 7.02 -3.92 16.83
CA VAL A 408 7.61 -4.62 15.69
C VAL A 408 9.08 -4.23 15.48
N GLY A 409 9.47 -3.03 15.93
CA GLY A 409 10.80 -2.48 15.72
C GLY A 409 10.97 -1.78 14.37
N LEU A 410 9.88 -1.30 13.76
CA LEU A 410 9.93 -0.54 12.50
C LEU A 410 10.63 0.81 12.69
N VAL A 411 10.31 1.48 13.82
CA VAL A 411 10.78 2.83 14.14
C VAL A 411 11.81 2.87 15.27
N ASP A 412 12.09 1.72 15.89
CA ASP A 412 13.03 1.57 16.99
C ASP A 412 13.81 0.25 16.87
N LYS A 413 15.14 0.33 16.70
CA LYS A 413 15.98 -0.86 16.50
C LYS A 413 16.23 -1.66 17.77
N GLU A 414 16.20 -1.03 18.94
CA GLU A 414 16.58 -1.69 20.20
C GLU A 414 15.57 -2.79 20.58
N ILE A 415 14.27 -2.57 20.30
CA ILE A 415 13.26 -3.58 20.58
C ILE A 415 13.45 -4.86 19.75
N GLN A 416 14.05 -4.76 18.54
CA GLN A 416 14.36 -5.95 17.73
C GLN A 416 15.39 -6.87 18.45
N ALA A 417 16.33 -6.28 19.17
CA ALA A 417 17.29 -7.05 19.95
C ALA A 417 16.59 -7.80 21.11
N GLU A 418 15.62 -7.15 21.77
CA GLU A 418 14.84 -7.78 22.83
C GLU A 418 13.94 -8.91 22.26
N ILE A 419 13.30 -8.70 21.09
CA ILE A 419 12.51 -9.73 20.39
C ILE A 419 13.36 -10.95 20.04
N LYS A 420 14.59 -10.75 19.55
CA LYS A 420 15.52 -11.84 19.22
C LYS A 420 15.97 -12.62 20.45
N LYS A 421 16.15 -11.91 21.56
CA LYS A 421 16.61 -12.49 22.82
C LYS A 421 15.53 -13.30 23.51
N ASP A 422 14.33 -12.73 23.66
CA ASP A 422 13.20 -13.35 24.34
C ASP A 422 11.88 -12.84 23.77
N LYS A 423 11.38 -13.52 22.73
CA LYS A 423 10.15 -13.16 22.04
C LYS A 423 8.89 -13.22 22.93
N ALA A 424 8.93 -14.00 24.02
CA ALA A 424 7.76 -14.14 24.90
C ALA A 424 7.63 -12.95 25.87
N ASN A 425 8.75 -12.37 26.31
CA ASN A 425 8.79 -11.34 27.33
C ASN A 425 9.36 -9.99 26.86
N TYR A 426 9.55 -9.81 25.54
CA TYR A 426 10.23 -8.61 25.00
C TYR A 426 9.58 -7.28 25.39
N TRP A 427 8.25 -7.24 25.54
CA TRP A 427 7.54 -6.05 26.04
C TRP A 427 7.98 -5.68 27.45
N LYS A 428 7.91 -6.64 28.38
CA LYS A 428 8.34 -6.46 29.77
C LYS A 428 9.81 -6.06 29.85
N ASN A 429 10.70 -6.79 29.15
CA ASN A 429 12.12 -6.49 29.11
C ASN A 429 12.41 -5.08 28.57
N THR A 430 11.65 -4.64 27.54
CA THR A 430 11.74 -3.27 27.01
C THR A 430 11.29 -2.24 28.02
N VAL A 431 10.20 -2.49 28.73
CA VAL A 431 9.68 -1.59 29.79
C VAL A 431 10.67 -1.49 30.95
N GLU A 432 11.21 -2.60 31.42
CA GLU A 432 12.22 -2.63 32.51
C GLU A 432 13.48 -1.83 32.15
N LYS A 433 13.98 -2.02 30.93
CA LYS A 433 15.22 -1.40 30.47
C LYS A 433 15.07 0.08 30.11
N ARG A 434 14.02 0.43 29.35
CA ARG A 434 13.86 1.76 28.74
C ARG A 434 12.92 2.68 29.50
N LYS A 435 12.08 2.11 30.35
CA LYS A 435 11.18 2.83 31.24
C LYS A 435 10.37 3.92 30.52
N PRO A 436 9.66 3.59 29.42
CA PRO A 436 8.88 4.59 28.68
C PRO A 436 7.88 5.26 29.60
N LYS A 437 7.63 6.56 29.40
CA LYS A 437 6.67 7.30 30.22
C LYS A 437 5.24 6.80 30.00
N TYR A 438 4.92 6.40 28.78
CA TYR A 438 3.58 5.95 28.42
C TYR A 438 3.60 4.55 27.82
N LEU A 439 2.55 3.77 28.16
CA LEU A 439 2.21 2.51 27.49
C LEU A 439 0.82 2.65 26.89
N LEU A 440 0.66 2.29 25.63
CA LEU A 440 -0.64 2.13 25.00
C LEU A 440 -0.84 0.67 24.63
N ALA A 441 -1.75 0.01 25.32
CA ALA A 441 -1.94 -1.42 25.20
C ALA A 441 -3.43 -1.80 25.18
N PRO A 442 -3.80 -3.01 24.69
CA PRO A 442 -5.12 -3.57 24.92
C PRO A 442 -5.47 -3.64 26.40
N LYS A 443 -6.77 -3.77 26.69
CA LYS A 443 -7.32 -3.72 28.05
C LYS A 443 -6.68 -4.72 29.03
N ASP A 444 -6.28 -5.87 28.55
CA ASP A 444 -5.85 -7.04 29.30
C ASP A 444 -4.39 -7.04 29.74
N LEU A 445 -3.60 -6.00 29.42
CA LEU A 445 -2.18 -5.94 29.79
C LEU A 445 -1.97 -6.11 31.31
N PHE A 446 -2.83 -5.48 32.14
CA PHE A 446 -2.74 -5.54 33.58
C PHE A 446 -3.40 -6.80 34.20
N GLU A 447 -4.16 -7.53 33.43
CA GLU A 447 -4.83 -8.78 33.83
C GLU A 447 -4.02 -10.03 33.44
N GLY A 448 -2.98 -9.86 32.60
CA GLY A 448 -2.13 -10.94 32.10
C GLY A 448 -1.08 -11.44 33.10
N LYS A 449 -0.26 -12.38 32.64
CA LYS A 449 0.80 -13.04 33.44
C LYS A 449 1.73 -12.06 34.16
N ASP A 450 2.06 -10.95 33.51
CA ASP A 450 2.95 -9.90 34.05
C ASP A 450 2.18 -8.70 34.61
N GLY A 451 0.89 -8.83 34.87
CA GLY A 451 0.01 -7.74 35.30
C GLY A 451 0.48 -7.05 36.58
N GLY A 452 1.00 -7.80 37.57
CA GLY A 452 1.58 -7.24 38.79
C GLY A 452 2.73 -6.29 38.54
N PHE A 453 3.67 -6.67 37.66
CA PHE A 453 4.78 -5.81 37.26
C PHE A 453 4.29 -4.47 36.66
N TYR A 454 3.31 -4.53 35.76
CA TYR A 454 2.77 -3.31 35.15
C TYR A 454 2.01 -2.46 36.15
N GLN A 455 1.22 -3.06 37.06
CA GLN A 455 0.49 -2.38 38.13
C GLN A 455 1.41 -1.67 39.13
N GLU A 456 2.56 -2.24 39.46
CA GLU A 456 3.55 -1.62 40.32
C GLU A 456 4.16 -0.36 39.70
N ASN A 457 4.47 -0.39 38.40
CA ASN A 457 5.24 0.65 37.73
C ASN A 457 4.39 1.70 37.00
N TYR A 458 3.14 1.39 36.66
CA TYR A 458 2.27 2.24 35.88
C TYR A 458 0.88 2.40 36.50
N ARG A 459 0.24 3.52 36.20
CA ARG A 459 -1.17 3.78 36.55
C ARG A 459 -1.98 3.95 35.27
N LEU A 460 -3.25 3.55 35.28
CA LEU A 460 -4.18 3.83 34.21
C LEU A 460 -4.41 5.36 34.17
N LEU A 461 -4.07 5.97 33.02
CA LEU A 461 -4.30 7.39 32.78
C LEU A 461 -5.65 7.62 32.13
N LYS A 462 -5.96 6.87 31.09
CA LYS A 462 -7.21 7.03 30.33
C LYS A 462 -7.57 5.76 29.56
N GLU A 463 -8.86 5.48 29.50
CA GLU A 463 -9.42 4.46 28.63
C GLU A 463 -9.91 5.06 27.32
N PHE A 464 -9.55 4.44 26.21
CA PHE A 464 -10.03 4.80 24.89
C PHE A 464 -10.89 3.65 24.36
N ARG A 465 -12.13 3.97 24.03
CA ARG A 465 -13.12 3.00 23.51
C ARG A 465 -13.64 3.49 22.18
N ILE A 466 -13.56 2.66 21.15
CA ILE A 466 -13.97 3.00 19.78
C ILE A 466 -15.42 3.47 19.74
N LYS A 467 -16.30 2.79 20.46
CA LYS A 467 -17.73 3.14 20.54
C LYS A 467 -18.00 4.59 20.95
N ASN A 468 -17.10 5.20 21.73
CA ASN A 468 -17.25 6.59 22.17
C ASN A 468 -16.83 7.61 21.10
N HIS A 469 -16.19 7.15 20.02
CA HIS A 469 -15.76 7.97 18.89
C HIS A 469 -16.61 7.73 17.63
N LEU A 470 -17.66 6.90 17.75
CA LEU A 470 -18.70 6.84 16.74
C LEU A 470 -19.39 8.20 16.67
N ASN A 471 -19.57 8.72 15.46
CA ASN A 471 -20.35 9.94 15.28
C ASN A 471 -21.82 9.63 15.58
N SER A 472 -22.22 9.79 16.84
CA SER A 472 -23.56 9.48 17.34
C SER A 472 -24.68 10.28 16.66
N ASP A 473 -24.33 11.42 16.04
CA ASP A 473 -25.27 12.28 15.33
C ASP A 473 -25.65 11.73 13.96
N ASN A 474 -24.87 10.76 13.44
CA ASN A 474 -25.13 10.15 12.15
C ASN A 474 -25.51 8.65 12.28
N LYS A 475 -26.82 8.41 12.33
CA LYS A 475 -27.39 7.04 12.46
C LYS A 475 -26.95 6.09 11.33
N ILE A 476 -26.61 6.61 10.15
CA ILE A 476 -26.15 5.80 9.01
C ILE A 476 -24.73 5.30 9.30
N LEU A 477 -23.82 6.18 9.73
CA LEU A 477 -22.44 5.81 10.07
C LEU A 477 -22.42 4.83 11.25
N GLU A 478 -23.26 5.02 12.24
CA GLU A 478 -23.38 4.08 13.37
C GLU A 478 -23.81 2.68 12.90
N LYS A 479 -24.81 2.59 12.00
CA LYS A 479 -25.22 1.31 11.40
C LYS A 479 -24.09 0.66 10.58
N ILE A 480 -23.37 1.44 9.76
CA ILE A 480 -22.22 0.95 8.99
C ILE A 480 -21.15 0.40 9.90
N TYR A 481 -20.81 1.12 10.96
CA TYR A 481 -19.81 0.66 11.92
C TYR A 481 -20.23 -0.62 12.64
N ARG A 482 -21.51 -0.75 13.04
CA ARG A 482 -22.04 -1.98 13.64
C ARG A 482 -21.95 -3.19 12.69
N LEU A 483 -22.15 -2.96 11.38
CA LEU A 483 -22.02 -4.02 10.37
C LEU A 483 -20.56 -4.46 10.17
N LYS A 484 -19.62 -3.54 10.27
CA LYS A 484 -18.19 -3.80 10.12
C LYS A 484 -17.37 -2.99 11.11
N PRO A 485 -17.32 -3.42 12.38
CA PRO A 485 -16.48 -2.75 13.38
C PRO A 485 -15.01 -2.87 12.97
N SER A 486 -14.26 -1.78 13.14
CA SER A 486 -12.85 -1.69 12.84
C SER A 486 -12.11 -1.03 14.00
N GLY A 487 -10.95 -1.58 14.36
CA GLY A 487 -10.06 -1.04 15.39
C GLY A 487 -10.07 -1.85 16.69
N THR A 488 -9.22 -1.45 17.62
CA THR A 488 -9.00 -2.07 18.92
C THR A 488 -9.18 -1.04 20.02
N ASP A 489 -9.85 -1.39 21.11
CA ASP A 489 -9.93 -0.55 22.31
C ASP A 489 -8.56 -0.53 23.00
N TYR A 490 -8.14 0.67 23.45
CA TYR A 490 -6.87 0.85 24.13
C TYR A 490 -7.03 1.43 25.53
N ASN A 491 -6.11 1.05 26.40
CA ASN A 491 -5.83 1.70 27.66
C ASN A 491 -4.48 2.43 27.56
N LEU A 492 -4.47 3.68 27.96
CA LEU A 492 -3.26 4.49 28.09
C LEU A 492 -2.83 4.49 29.55
N TYR A 493 -1.60 4.07 29.79
CA TYR A 493 -1.00 4.04 31.11
C TYR A 493 0.16 5.02 31.18
N GLU A 494 0.34 5.64 32.34
CA GLU A 494 1.44 6.54 32.65
C GLU A 494 2.31 5.93 33.75
N ARG A 495 3.61 6.09 33.65
CA ARG A 495 4.57 5.64 34.64
C ARG A 495 4.37 6.43 35.96
N LYS A 496 4.39 5.71 37.10
CA LYS A 496 4.31 6.27 38.43
C LYS A 496 5.55 7.07 38.83
#